data_a03de2b9418309ef01ed45982b261f2b
#
_entry.id   a03de2b9418309ef01ed45982b261f2b
#
_cell.length_a   1.000
_cell.length_b   1.000
_cell.length_c   1.000
_cell.angle_alpha   90.00
_cell.angle_beta   90.00
_cell.angle_gamma   90.00
#
_symmetry.space_group_name_H-M   'P 1'
#
loop_
_entity.id
_entity.type
_entity.pdbx_description
1 polymer ?
#
loop_
_entity_poly.entity_id
_entity_poly.type
_entity_poly.pdbx_seq_one_letter_code
_entity_poly.pdbx_strand_id
1 'polypeptide(L)'
;MRIAIAGCGQLARMLALAGWEMGHHFSFIADPGEGTDCVDGLGPVVARDRYPEPAALFEALGRPDVVTVEKEHVSIALLQGLAEHSLVAPSPEAIRICQHRGREKTALQNLGISTAPFQLVEDGPSLITAVKALGYPAFAKSCEQGYDGQNQWLLRDPESLEALAAQMDSLPPLIVEGAVHFDRELSMIAARSVSGETALYPLAENRHREGILLTSEVPAANISEETQAQANHIARTLLEQWSYVGVLSIELFDEGGKLRVNELAPRVHNSGHWSQDAGVTSQFSN
;
A
#
# COMPACT_ATOMS: atom_id res chain seq x y z
N MET A 1 19.40 1.88 -16.56
CA MET A 1 19.11 2.96 -15.58
C MET A 1 19.75 2.62 -14.24
N ARG A 2 19.96 3.63 -13.40
CA ARG A 2 20.28 3.47 -11.96
C ARG A 2 19.00 3.71 -11.17
N ILE A 3 18.66 2.77 -10.30
CA ILE A 3 17.43 2.80 -9.51
C ILE A 3 17.82 2.72 -8.03
N ALA A 4 17.33 3.66 -7.23
CA ALA A 4 17.45 3.57 -5.78
C ALA A 4 16.12 3.06 -5.20
N ILE A 5 16.20 2.12 -4.26
CA ILE A 5 15.03 1.57 -3.56
C ILE A 5 15.08 1.99 -2.09
N ALA A 6 14.04 2.66 -1.60
CA ALA A 6 13.90 2.96 -0.18
C ALA A 6 13.34 1.74 0.55
N GLY A 7 14.23 1.08 1.29
CA GLY A 7 14.03 -0.18 2.00
C GLY A 7 14.98 -1.27 1.51
N CYS A 8 15.17 -2.28 2.37
CA CYS A 8 16.13 -3.36 2.18
C CYS A 8 15.51 -4.75 2.38
N GLY A 9 14.19 -4.89 2.31
CA GLY A 9 13.47 -6.12 2.54
C GLY A 9 13.37 -7.02 1.30
N GLN A 10 12.51 -8.03 1.42
CA GLN A 10 12.31 -9.03 0.34
C GLN A 10 11.78 -8.43 -0.96
N LEU A 11 10.92 -7.40 -0.89
CA LEU A 11 10.38 -6.77 -2.10
C LEU A 11 11.45 -5.97 -2.82
N ALA A 12 12.35 -5.29 -2.11
CA ALA A 12 13.51 -4.64 -2.69
C ALA A 12 14.41 -5.64 -3.42
N ARG A 13 14.65 -6.83 -2.80
CA ARG A 13 15.37 -7.92 -3.45
C ARG A 13 14.71 -8.35 -4.75
N MET A 14 13.40 -8.58 -4.74
CA MET A 14 12.66 -9.06 -5.91
C MET A 14 12.65 -8.03 -7.04
N LEU A 15 12.48 -6.74 -6.71
CA LEU A 15 12.60 -5.63 -7.67
C LEU A 15 14.00 -5.58 -8.30
N ALA A 16 15.05 -5.68 -7.48
CA ALA A 16 16.42 -5.64 -7.97
C ALA A 16 16.75 -6.83 -8.88
N LEU A 17 16.32 -8.04 -8.52
CA LEU A 17 16.55 -9.23 -9.35
C LEU A 17 15.85 -9.12 -10.70
N ALA A 18 14.59 -8.68 -10.74
CA ALA A 18 13.85 -8.46 -11.98
C ALA A 18 14.51 -7.39 -12.86
N GLY A 19 14.92 -6.28 -12.27
CA GLY A 19 15.55 -5.19 -13.01
C GLY A 19 16.99 -5.49 -13.48
N TRP A 20 17.71 -6.38 -12.81
CA TRP A 20 19.03 -6.83 -13.26
C TRP A 20 18.97 -7.54 -14.61
N GLU A 21 17.98 -8.39 -14.82
CA GLU A 21 17.76 -9.05 -16.11
C GLU A 21 17.53 -8.04 -17.24
N MET A 22 17.01 -6.85 -16.91
CA MET A 22 16.81 -5.74 -17.84
C MET A 22 18.03 -4.81 -17.96
N GLY A 23 19.13 -5.12 -17.28
CA GLY A 23 20.37 -4.33 -17.31
C GLY A 23 20.33 -3.07 -16.45
N HIS A 24 19.50 -3.03 -15.39
CA HIS A 24 19.48 -1.93 -14.44
C HIS A 24 20.48 -2.14 -13.29
N HIS A 25 20.89 -1.05 -12.67
CA HIS A 25 21.78 -1.04 -11.50
C HIS A 25 21.01 -0.49 -10.30
N PHE A 26 21.23 -1.09 -9.16
CA PHE A 26 20.48 -0.77 -7.95
C PHE A 26 21.36 -0.21 -6.84
N SER A 27 20.76 0.64 -6.02
CA SER A 27 21.23 1.05 -4.71
C SER A 27 20.06 1.04 -3.72
N PHE A 28 20.34 0.92 -2.43
CA PHE A 28 19.30 0.75 -1.41
C PHE A 28 19.49 1.79 -0.31
N ILE A 29 18.37 2.34 0.17
CA ILE A 29 18.34 3.26 1.31
C ILE A 29 17.90 2.46 2.53
N ALA A 30 18.79 2.28 3.49
CA ALA A 30 18.48 1.62 4.76
C ALA A 30 18.09 2.65 5.82
N ASP A 31 16.96 2.43 6.48
CA ASP A 31 16.59 3.17 7.68
C ASP A 31 17.43 2.72 8.89
N PRO A 32 17.59 3.55 9.94
CA PRO A 32 18.30 3.17 11.13
C PRO A 32 17.75 1.88 11.76
N GLY A 33 18.63 0.88 11.92
CA GLY A 33 18.26 -0.42 12.50
C GLY A 33 17.57 -1.39 11.54
N GLU A 34 17.42 -1.03 10.27
CA GLU A 34 16.84 -1.93 9.25
C GLU A 34 17.87 -3.03 8.87
N GLY A 35 17.38 -4.29 8.82
CA GLY A 35 18.19 -5.41 8.31
C GLY A 35 18.41 -5.29 6.80
N THR A 36 19.63 -5.58 6.35
CA THR A 36 20.01 -5.41 4.92
C THR A 36 20.34 -6.72 4.21
N ASP A 37 20.24 -7.85 4.90
CA ASP A 37 20.62 -9.18 4.39
C ASP A 37 19.88 -9.57 3.11
N CYS A 38 18.63 -9.10 2.95
CA CYS A 38 17.83 -9.42 1.77
C CYS A 38 18.44 -8.86 0.47
N VAL A 39 19.16 -7.75 0.54
CA VAL A 39 19.72 -7.06 -0.64
C VAL A 39 21.22 -7.23 -0.79
N ASP A 40 21.81 -8.10 0.01
CA ASP A 40 23.25 -8.39 -0.04
C ASP A 40 23.69 -8.83 -1.44
N GLY A 41 24.75 -8.20 -1.95
CA GLY A 41 25.30 -8.47 -3.28
C GLY A 41 24.50 -7.88 -4.46
N LEU A 42 23.37 -7.19 -4.22
CA LEU A 42 22.54 -6.63 -5.28
C LEU A 42 22.85 -5.17 -5.63
N GLY A 43 23.57 -4.48 -4.77
CA GLY A 43 24.00 -3.10 -4.96
C GLY A 43 24.46 -2.44 -3.67
N PRO A 44 25.00 -1.21 -3.74
CA PRO A 44 25.37 -0.47 -2.55
C PRO A 44 24.18 -0.21 -1.62
N VAL A 45 24.37 -0.42 -0.33
CA VAL A 45 23.42 -0.04 0.72
C VAL A 45 23.91 1.24 1.40
N VAL A 46 23.07 2.26 1.43
CA VAL A 46 23.37 3.58 1.99
C VAL A 46 22.51 3.79 3.24
N ALA A 47 23.14 3.87 4.40
CA ALA A 47 22.46 4.16 5.66
C ALA A 47 22.01 5.64 5.67
N ARG A 48 20.70 5.88 5.77
CA ARG A 48 20.08 7.21 5.62
C ARG A 48 20.59 8.22 6.65
N ASP A 49 20.81 7.78 7.89
CA ASP A 49 21.26 8.62 8.99
C ASP A 49 22.66 9.23 8.79
N ARG A 50 23.48 8.61 7.91
CA ARG A 50 24.78 9.15 7.52
C ARG A 50 24.69 10.31 6.53
N TYR A 51 23.55 10.48 5.88
CA TYR A 51 23.33 11.48 4.83
C TYR A 51 22.00 12.20 5.08
N PRO A 52 21.96 13.12 6.07
CA PRO A 52 20.72 13.83 6.42
C PRO A 52 20.22 14.76 5.31
N GLU A 53 21.14 15.27 4.48
CA GLU A 53 20.82 16.15 3.37
C GLU A 53 20.47 15.34 2.12
N PRO A 54 19.30 15.57 1.48
CA PRO A 54 18.87 14.81 0.30
C PRO A 54 19.87 14.84 -0.85
N ALA A 55 20.53 15.96 -1.11
CA ALA A 55 21.56 16.08 -2.14
C ALA A 55 22.76 15.16 -1.86
N ALA A 56 23.22 15.09 -0.61
CA ALA A 56 24.33 14.22 -0.23
C ALA A 56 23.92 12.73 -0.31
N LEU A 57 22.71 12.41 0.06
CA LEU A 57 22.16 11.06 -0.10
C LEU A 57 22.06 10.68 -1.57
N PHE A 58 21.56 11.57 -2.43
CA PHE A 58 21.48 11.34 -3.88
C PHE A 58 22.86 11.01 -4.49
N GLU A 59 23.90 11.75 -4.09
CA GLU A 59 25.29 11.46 -4.51
C GLU A 59 25.76 10.10 -4.00
N ALA A 60 25.52 9.78 -2.72
CA ALA A 60 25.93 8.51 -2.11
C ALA A 60 25.24 7.30 -2.74
N LEU A 61 23.99 7.47 -3.24
CA LEU A 61 23.24 6.45 -3.98
C LEU A 61 23.76 6.26 -5.42
N GLY A 62 24.74 7.05 -5.85
CA GLY A 62 25.31 6.98 -7.20
C GLY A 62 24.49 7.73 -8.26
N ARG A 63 23.76 8.75 -7.87
CA ARG A 63 22.90 9.59 -8.73
C ARG A 63 21.87 8.74 -9.48
N PRO A 64 20.90 8.17 -8.79
CA PRO A 64 19.88 7.33 -9.44
C PRO A 64 19.02 8.14 -10.40
N ASP A 65 18.64 7.52 -11.52
CA ASP A 65 17.68 8.07 -12.47
C ASP A 65 16.26 8.05 -11.88
N VAL A 66 15.98 7.04 -11.02
CA VAL A 66 14.68 6.82 -10.37
C VAL A 66 14.90 6.40 -8.93
N VAL A 67 14.06 6.92 -8.04
CA VAL A 67 13.91 6.43 -6.66
C VAL A 67 12.53 5.80 -6.52
N THR A 68 12.48 4.58 -6.01
CA THR A 68 11.24 3.87 -5.71
C THR A 68 11.22 3.38 -4.26
N VAL A 69 10.11 2.79 -3.85
CA VAL A 69 9.92 2.28 -2.48
C VAL A 69 9.56 0.79 -2.50
N GLU A 70 9.95 0.07 -1.46
CA GLU A 70 9.46 -1.29 -1.24
C GLU A 70 8.44 -1.39 -0.09
N LYS A 71 8.32 -0.31 0.69
CA LYS A 71 7.42 -0.20 1.86
C LYS A 71 6.75 1.16 1.86
N GLU A 72 5.57 1.27 2.47
CA GLU A 72 4.84 2.53 2.58
C GLU A 72 5.47 3.48 3.60
N HIS A 73 5.99 2.94 4.70
CA HIS A 73 6.48 3.72 5.84
C HIS A 73 7.87 4.30 5.58
N VAL A 74 7.94 5.20 4.59
CA VAL A 74 9.13 5.97 4.23
C VAL A 74 8.91 7.44 4.56
N SER A 75 9.94 8.15 4.97
CA SER A 75 9.86 9.58 5.23
C SER A 75 9.45 10.36 3.96
N ILE A 76 8.30 11.01 4.00
CA ILE A 76 7.81 11.84 2.88
C ILE A 76 8.76 13.01 2.62
N ALA A 77 9.29 13.63 3.67
CA ALA A 77 10.28 14.71 3.53
C ALA A 77 11.55 14.23 2.80
N LEU A 78 11.98 12.99 3.06
CA LEU A 78 13.11 12.38 2.34
C LEU A 78 12.78 12.23 0.85
N LEU A 79 11.62 11.64 0.54
CA LEU A 79 11.21 11.43 -0.86
C LEU A 79 11.03 12.75 -1.61
N GLN A 80 10.47 13.78 -0.96
CA GLN A 80 10.35 15.13 -1.52
C GLN A 80 11.71 15.76 -1.81
N GLY A 81 12.67 15.63 -0.88
CA GLY A 81 14.02 16.11 -1.10
C GLY A 81 14.75 15.36 -2.24
N LEU A 82 14.57 14.05 -2.34
CA LEU A 82 15.13 13.28 -3.47
C LEU A 82 14.44 13.61 -4.80
N ALA A 83 13.17 14.00 -4.78
CA ALA A 83 12.43 14.40 -5.98
C ALA A 83 12.96 15.70 -6.62
N GLU A 84 13.76 16.50 -5.90
CA GLU A 84 14.46 17.66 -6.45
C GLU A 84 15.63 17.25 -7.37
N HIS A 85 16.10 16.00 -7.28
CA HIS A 85 17.28 15.50 -7.97
C HIS A 85 17.00 14.35 -8.93
N SER A 86 15.89 13.62 -8.72
CA SER A 86 15.58 12.38 -9.43
C SER A 86 14.06 12.20 -9.57
N LEU A 87 13.62 11.38 -10.51
CA LEU A 87 12.24 10.92 -10.52
C LEU A 87 11.97 10.04 -9.30
N VAL A 88 10.99 10.41 -8.47
CA VAL A 88 10.47 9.56 -7.40
C VAL A 88 9.16 8.94 -7.86
N ALA A 89 9.11 7.63 -7.98
CA ALA A 89 7.95 6.87 -8.46
C ALA A 89 7.69 5.64 -7.56
N PRO A 90 6.52 5.53 -6.95
CA PRO A 90 5.39 6.47 -6.99
C PRO A 90 5.70 7.84 -6.39
N SER A 91 4.88 8.84 -6.72
CA SER A 91 5.09 10.21 -6.22
C SER A 91 5.02 10.26 -4.68
N PRO A 92 5.79 11.15 -4.03
CA PRO A 92 5.72 11.32 -2.57
C PRO A 92 4.29 11.56 -2.07
N GLU A 93 3.45 12.23 -2.86
CA GLU A 93 2.05 12.50 -2.50
C GLU A 93 1.20 11.22 -2.52
N ALA A 94 1.36 10.35 -3.53
CA ALA A 94 0.65 9.07 -3.58
C ALA A 94 1.02 8.19 -2.36
N ILE A 95 2.31 8.14 -2.02
CA ILE A 95 2.78 7.42 -0.82
C ILE A 95 2.19 8.05 0.44
N ARG A 96 2.20 9.37 0.58
CA ARG A 96 1.64 10.11 1.72
C ARG A 96 0.15 9.81 1.94
N ILE A 97 -0.60 9.67 0.86
CA ILE A 97 -2.02 9.29 0.92
C ILE A 97 -2.15 7.87 1.50
N CYS A 98 -1.44 6.90 0.94
CA CYS A 98 -1.54 5.49 1.32
C CYS A 98 -0.93 5.17 2.70
N GLN A 99 -0.01 5.98 3.21
CA GLN A 99 0.56 5.80 4.56
C GLN A 99 -0.45 5.98 5.69
N HIS A 100 -1.60 6.57 5.43
CA HIS A 100 -2.54 6.96 6.47
C HIS A 100 -3.96 6.60 6.05
N ARG A 101 -4.56 5.61 6.69
CA ARG A 101 -5.88 5.06 6.37
C ARG A 101 -6.98 6.12 6.20
N GLY A 102 -6.99 7.13 7.05
CA GLY A 102 -7.97 8.21 6.94
C GLY A 102 -7.76 9.10 5.70
N ARG A 103 -6.49 9.40 5.35
CA ARG A 103 -6.17 10.14 4.11
C ARG A 103 -6.54 9.32 2.88
N GLU A 104 -6.20 8.04 2.88
CA GLU A 104 -6.51 7.10 1.80
C GLU A 104 -8.02 7.01 1.57
N LYS A 105 -8.80 6.69 2.60
CA LYS A 105 -10.25 6.56 2.46
C LYS A 105 -10.94 7.87 2.08
N THR A 106 -10.47 9.01 2.60
CA THR A 106 -10.97 10.32 2.19
C THR A 106 -10.66 10.60 0.72
N ALA A 107 -9.45 10.28 0.26
CA ALA A 107 -9.07 10.44 -1.15
C ALA A 107 -9.93 9.55 -2.07
N LEU A 108 -10.19 8.30 -1.68
CA LEU A 108 -11.08 7.38 -2.39
C LEU A 108 -12.51 7.93 -2.48
N GLN A 109 -13.07 8.42 -1.37
CA GLN A 109 -14.42 9.02 -1.37
C GLN A 109 -14.51 10.26 -2.26
N ASN A 110 -13.49 11.11 -2.28
CA ASN A 110 -13.44 12.29 -3.15
C ASN A 110 -13.44 11.91 -4.65
N LEU A 111 -12.99 10.70 -4.99
CA LEU A 111 -13.03 10.14 -6.34
C LEU A 111 -14.31 9.34 -6.61
N GLY A 112 -15.26 9.30 -5.68
CA GLY A 112 -16.49 8.52 -5.80
C GLY A 112 -16.27 6.99 -5.69
N ILE A 113 -15.11 6.56 -5.20
CA ILE A 113 -14.77 5.15 -5.02
C ILE A 113 -15.31 4.69 -3.64
N SER A 114 -16.06 3.60 -3.65
CA SER A 114 -16.66 3.04 -2.43
C SER A 114 -15.60 2.42 -1.50
N THR A 115 -15.73 2.74 -0.20
CA THR A 115 -14.92 2.14 0.88
C THR A 115 -15.86 1.67 2.00
N ALA A 116 -15.34 0.95 3.00
CA ALA A 116 -16.08 0.78 4.25
C ALA A 116 -16.49 2.15 4.81
N PRO A 117 -17.70 2.32 5.38
CA PRO A 117 -18.05 3.54 6.07
C PRO A 117 -17.09 3.74 7.24
N PHE A 118 -16.58 4.97 7.42
CA PHE A 118 -15.56 5.23 8.44
C PHE A 118 -15.71 6.60 9.11
N GLN A 119 -15.10 6.73 10.27
CA GLN A 119 -14.90 7.99 10.99
C GLN A 119 -13.49 8.04 11.60
N LEU A 120 -12.88 9.23 11.59
CA LEU A 120 -11.62 9.49 12.29
C LEU A 120 -11.92 9.90 13.72
N VAL A 121 -11.15 9.37 14.68
CA VAL A 121 -11.33 9.60 16.10
C VAL A 121 -9.99 9.85 16.79
N GLU A 122 -9.97 10.79 17.73
CA GLU A 122 -8.76 11.22 18.43
C GLU A 122 -8.87 11.00 19.95
N ASP A 123 -10.09 10.77 20.46
CA ASP A 123 -10.38 10.62 21.87
C ASP A 123 -11.51 9.62 22.14
N GLY A 124 -11.73 9.26 23.42
CA GLY A 124 -12.78 8.33 23.82
C GLY A 124 -14.19 8.82 23.46
N PRO A 125 -14.58 10.08 23.67
CA PRO A 125 -15.89 10.62 23.26
C PRO A 125 -16.16 10.51 21.76
N SER A 126 -15.20 10.86 20.92
CA SER A 126 -15.32 10.72 19.46
C SER A 126 -15.39 9.26 19.01
N LEU A 127 -14.63 8.36 19.65
CA LEU A 127 -14.71 6.91 19.42
C LEU A 127 -16.11 6.38 19.72
N ILE A 128 -16.68 6.71 20.88
CA ILE A 128 -18.03 6.29 21.27
C ILE A 128 -19.07 6.82 20.27
N THR A 129 -18.93 8.05 19.82
CA THR A 129 -19.83 8.67 18.85
C THR A 129 -19.75 7.98 17.50
N ALA A 130 -18.53 7.69 17.02
CA ALA A 130 -18.28 6.99 15.77
C ALA A 130 -18.90 5.58 15.75
N VAL A 131 -18.67 4.80 16.82
CA VAL A 131 -19.20 3.44 16.90
C VAL A 131 -20.73 3.44 17.00
N LYS A 132 -21.34 4.39 17.71
CA LYS A 132 -22.81 4.54 17.74
C LYS A 132 -23.39 4.83 16.36
N ALA A 133 -22.68 5.60 15.52
CA ALA A 133 -23.13 5.94 14.18
C ALA A 133 -22.93 4.78 13.19
N LEU A 134 -21.81 4.04 13.30
CA LEU A 134 -21.45 2.95 12.39
C LEU A 134 -22.11 1.61 12.77
N GLY A 135 -22.43 1.43 14.05
CA GLY A 135 -22.98 0.17 14.59
C GLY A 135 -21.90 -0.85 14.94
N TYR A 136 -22.38 -2.00 15.48
CA TYR A 136 -21.53 -3.15 15.78
C TYR A 136 -21.76 -4.27 14.75
N PRO A 137 -20.72 -5.08 14.45
CA PRO A 137 -19.34 -4.87 14.86
C PRO A 137 -18.68 -3.72 14.10
N ALA A 138 -17.68 -3.09 14.72
CA ALA A 138 -16.84 -2.07 14.10
C ALA A 138 -15.35 -2.41 14.32
N PHE A 139 -14.49 -1.88 13.47
CA PHE A 139 -13.06 -2.06 13.56
C PHE A 139 -12.39 -0.72 13.82
N ALA A 140 -11.75 -0.56 14.97
CA ALA A 140 -10.86 0.56 15.21
C ALA A 140 -9.44 0.16 14.80
N LYS A 141 -8.78 1.02 14.05
CA LYS A 141 -7.42 0.77 13.54
C LYS A 141 -6.57 2.02 13.73
N SER A 142 -5.28 1.87 14.00
CA SER A 142 -4.38 3.02 13.95
C SER A 142 -4.36 3.59 12.52
N CYS A 143 -4.33 4.93 12.40
CA CYS A 143 -4.27 5.58 11.10
C CYS A 143 -2.98 5.28 10.34
N GLU A 144 -1.88 5.07 11.06
CA GLU A 144 -0.55 4.77 10.52
C GLU A 144 0.01 3.50 11.18
N GLN A 145 1.01 2.87 10.55
CA GLN A 145 1.77 1.73 11.10
C GLN A 145 0.94 0.47 11.46
N GLY A 146 -0.17 0.23 10.79
CA GLY A 146 -0.94 -1.00 10.97
C GLY A 146 -0.78 -1.91 9.76
N TYR A 147 -0.09 -3.03 9.92
CA TYR A 147 0.02 -4.11 8.93
C TYR A 147 -0.19 -5.46 9.66
N ASP A 148 -0.57 -6.48 8.92
CA ASP A 148 -0.78 -7.85 9.43
C ASP A 148 -1.68 -7.91 10.68
N GLY A 149 -2.75 -7.08 10.73
CA GLY A 149 -3.70 -7.05 11.85
C GLY A 149 -3.18 -6.39 13.13
N GLN A 150 -1.99 -5.82 13.14
CA GLN A 150 -1.46 -5.09 14.29
C GLN A 150 -2.16 -3.74 14.47
N ASN A 151 -2.27 -3.28 15.72
CA ASN A 151 -2.94 -2.02 16.06
C ASN A 151 -4.38 -1.94 15.51
N GLN A 152 -5.10 -3.05 15.61
CA GLN A 152 -6.50 -3.18 15.24
C GLN A 152 -7.31 -3.78 16.38
N TRP A 153 -8.46 -3.18 16.66
CA TRP A 153 -9.41 -3.61 17.70
C TRP A 153 -10.77 -3.90 17.09
N LEU A 154 -11.28 -5.09 17.31
CA LEU A 154 -12.64 -5.46 16.94
C LEU A 154 -13.59 -5.08 18.08
N LEU A 155 -14.48 -4.15 17.80
CA LEU A 155 -15.51 -3.67 18.71
C LEU A 155 -16.80 -4.43 18.43
N ARG A 156 -17.13 -5.39 19.30
CA ARG A 156 -18.30 -6.27 19.13
C ARG A 156 -19.53 -5.80 19.91
N ASP A 157 -19.29 -5.06 20.99
CA ASP A 157 -20.27 -4.72 21.99
C ASP A 157 -19.85 -3.47 22.79
N PRO A 158 -20.72 -2.93 23.65
CA PRO A 158 -20.38 -1.77 24.50
C PRO A 158 -19.18 -1.99 25.42
N GLU A 159 -18.95 -3.23 25.90
CA GLU A 159 -17.84 -3.53 26.83
C GLU A 159 -16.48 -3.37 26.12
N SER A 160 -16.33 -3.90 24.91
CA SER A 160 -15.13 -3.73 24.08
C SER A 160 -14.90 -2.26 23.69
N LEU A 161 -15.98 -1.50 23.46
CA LEU A 161 -15.91 -0.07 23.18
C LEU A 161 -15.42 0.73 24.40
N GLU A 162 -15.99 0.49 25.58
CA GLU A 162 -15.60 1.16 26.83
C GLU A 162 -14.13 0.86 27.18
N ALA A 163 -13.71 -0.39 27.01
CA ALA A 163 -12.33 -0.80 27.24
C ALA A 163 -11.33 -0.07 26.33
N LEU A 164 -11.65 0.12 25.07
CA LEU A 164 -10.80 0.88 24.14
C LEU A 164 -10.87 2.38 24.44
N ALA A 165 -12.07 2.94 24.69
CA ALA A 165 -12.25 4.36 24.97
C ALA A 165 -11.44 4.82 26.19
N ALA A 166 -11.28 3.98 27.22
CA ALA A 166 -10.46 4.26 28.38
C ALA A 166 -8.95 4.32 28.09
N GLN A 167 -8.50 3.82 26.95
CA GLN A 167 -7.09 3.78 26.53
C GLN A 167 -6.74 4.85 25.50
N MET A 168 -7.72 5.57 24.96
CA MET A 168 -7.53 6.49 23.82
C MET A 168 -6.48 7.57 24.07
N ASP A 169 -6.33 8.08 25.29
CA ASP A 169 -5.30 9.07 25.62
C ASP A 169 -3.86 8.58 25.42
N SER A 170 -3.67 7.26 25.37
CA SER A 170 -2.35 6.62 25.15
C SER A 170 -2.16 6.12 23.71
N LEU A 171 -3.17 6.23 22.86
CA LEU A 171 -3.15 5.73 21.50
C LEU A 171 -3.00 6.89 20.49
N PRO A 172 -2.40 6.64 19.32
CA PRO A 172 -2.45 7.60 18.23
C PRO A 172 -3.90 7.76 17.71
N PRO A 173 -4.15 8.76 16.86
CA PRO A 173 -5.45 8.89 16.18
C PRO A 173 -5.85 7.59 15.47
N LEU A 174 -7.11 7.20 15.63
CA LEU A 174 -7.66 5.98 15.04
C LEU A 174 -8.64 6.29 13.92
N ILE A 175 -8.81 5.33 13.03
CA ILE A 175 -9.95 5.24 12.13
C ILE A 175 -10.88 4.14 12.65
N VAL A 176 -12.18 4.43 12.72
CA VAL A 176 -13.21 3.44 13.00
C VAL A 176 -13.93 3.12 11.72
N GLU A 177 -13.97 1.86 11.35
CA GLU A 177 -14.64 1.35 10.17
C GLU A 177 -15.83 0.48 10.58
N GLY A 178 -16.99 0.69 9.94
CA GLY A 178 -18.11 -0.23 10.03
C GLY A 178 -17.78 -1.56 9.35
N ALA A 179 -18.28 -2.64 9.90
CA ALA A 179 -18.09 -3.96 9.29
C ALA A 179 -18.69 -4.02 7.88
N VAL A 180 -17.95 -4.59 6.97
CA VAL A 180 -18.39 -4.90 5.62
C VAL A 180 -18.75 -6.38 5.55
N HIS A 181 -19.93 -6.70 5.07
CA HIS A 181 -20.35 -8.08 4.78
C HIS A 181 -19.99 -8.40 3.34
N PHE A 182 -18.89 -9.12 3.17
CA PHE A 182 -18.38 -9.51 1.85
C PHE A 182 -18.42 -11.03 1.68
N ASP A 183 -18.52 -11.47 0.42
CA ASP A 183 -18.49 -12.89 0.06
C ASP A 183 -17.04 -13.39 -0.04
N ARG A 184 -16.14 -12.52 -0.51
CA ARG A 184 -14.72 -12.81 -0.69
C ARG A 184 -13.86 -11.55 -0.76
N GLU A 185 -12.58 -11.76 -0.56
CA GLU A 185 -11.56 -10.73 -0.73
C GLU A 185 -10.89 -10.89 -2.10
N LEU A 186 -10.79 -9.77 -2.82
CA LEU A 186 -10.13 -9.71 -4.11
C LEU A 186 -8.96 -8.73 -4.07
N SER A 187 -8.05 -8.85 -5.02
CA SER A 187 -7.06 -7.80 -5.28
C SER A 187 -6.80 -7.65 -6.77
N MET A 188 -6.41 -6.45 -7.16
CA MET A 188 -5.94 -6.14 -8.50
C MET A 188 -4.58 -5.46 -8.42
N ILE A 189 -3.64 -5.96 -9.20
CA ILE A 189 -2.40 -5.25 -9.46
C ILE A 189 -2.61 -4.39 -10.70
N ALA A 190 -2.21 -3.13 -10.62
CA ALA A 190 -2.24 -2.19 -11.72
C ALA A 190 -0.89 -1.49 -11.84
N ALA A 191 -0.48 -1.16 -13.04
CA ALA A 191 0.75 -0.42 -13.28
C ALA A 191 0.51 0.72 -14.28
N ARG A 192 1.26 1.81 -14.15
CA ARG A 192 1.25 2.92 -15.09
C ARG A 192 2.67 3.41 -15.33
N SER A 193 3.03 3.55 -16.58
CA SER A 193 4.33 4.06 -17.00
C SER A 193 4.40 5.59 -16.93
N VAL A 194 5.60 6.14 -17.06
CA VAL A 194 5.82 7.59 -17.19
C VAL A 194 5.11 8.17 -18.42
N SER A 195 4.99 7.38 -19.51
CA SER A 195 4.25 7.79 -20.73
C SER A 195 2.73 7.79 -20.56
N GLY A 196 2.22 7.24 -19.44
CA GLY A 196 0.79 7.13 -19.16
C GLY A 196 0.15 5.82 -19.62
N GLU A 197 0.91 4.89 -20.19
CA GLU A 197 0.42 3.56 -20.54
C GLU A 197 0.09 2.77 -19.27
N THR A 198 -1.02 2.04 -19.28
CA THR A 198 -1.50 1.28 -18.12
C THR A 198 -1.57 -0.20 -18.42
N ALA A 199 -1.16 -1.01 -17.45
CA ALA A 199 -1.34 -2.45 -17.44
C ALA A 199 -2.20 -2.82 -16.22
N LEU A 200 -3.27 -3.60 -16.45
CA LEU A 200 -4.16 -4.11 -15.42
C LEU A 200 -4.07 -5.64 -15.41
N TYR A 201 -3.82 -6.20 -14.25
CA TYR A 201 -3.75 -7.65 -14.08
C TYR A 201 -5.14 -8.22 -13.80
N PRO A 202 -5.36 -9.53 -14.02
CA PRO A 202 -6.59 -10.19 -13.60
C PRO A 202 -6.82 -10.03 -12.10
N LEU A 203 -8.10 -10.03 -11.69
CA LEU A 203 -8.45 -10.11 -10.28
C LEU A 203 -7.93 -11.41 -9.67
N ALA A 204 -7.34 -11.29 -8.49
CA ALA A 204 -6.95 -12.41 -7.65
C ALA A 204 -7.96 -12.56 -6.51
N GLU A 205 -8.40 -13.78 -6.21
CA GLU A 205 -9.13 -14.09 -4.98
C GLU A 205 -8.12 -14.44 -3.88
N ASN A 206 -8.22 -13.71 -2.77
CA ASN A 206 -7.29 -13.81 -1.66
C ASN A 206 -7.95 -14.49 -0.46
N ARG A 207 -7.18 -15.34 0.22
CA ARG A 207 -7.59 -15.91 1.49
C ARG A 207 -6.57 -15.56 2.55
N HIS A 208 -7.05 -14.86 3.58
CA HIS A 208 -6.25 -14.48 4.73
C HIS A 208 -6.52 -15.41 5.92
N ARG A 209 -5.51 -15.60 6.73
CA ARG A 209 -5.61 -16.24 8.03
C ARG A 209 -4.88 -15.39 9.05
N GLU A 210 -5.60 -14.96 10.08
CA GLU A 210 -5.04 -14.10 11.15
C GLU A 210 -4.40 -12.80 10.63
N GLY A 211 -5.01 -12.22 9.56
CA GLY A 211 -4.51 -11.00 8.90
C GLY A 211 -3.36 -11.22 7.89
N ILE A 212 -2.87 -12.45 7.73
CA ILE A 212 -1.77 -12.77 6.81
C ILE A 212 -2.32 -13.41 5.55
N LEU A 213 -1.91 -12.93 4.38
CA LEU A 213 -2.26 -13.52 3.09
C LEU A 213 -1.67 -14.94 2.98
N LEU A 214 -2.56 -15.93 2.85
CA LEU A 214 -2.18 -17.33 2.76
C LEU A 214 -2.13 -17.84 1.32
N THR A 215 -3.16 -17.51 0.53
CA THR A 215 -3.26 -17.94 -0.88
C THR A 215 -3.90 -16.85 -1.74
N SER A 216 -3.45 -16.76 -2.99
CA SER A 216 -4.08 -15.98 -4.05
C SER A 216 -4.38 -16.90 -5.22
N GLU A 217 -5.62 -16.97 -5.67
CA GLU A 217 -6.08 -17.70 -6.84
C GLU A 217 -6.29 -16.75 -8.01
N VAL A 218 -5.61 -17.00 -9.13
CA VAL A 218 -5.61 -16.10 -10.30
C VAL A 218 -5.81 -16.92 -11.59
N PRO A 219 -6.76 -16.50 -12.47
CA PRO A 219 -7.77 -15.47 -12.23
C PRO A 219 -8.78 -15.92 -11.17
N ALA A 220 -9.34 -14.94 -10.42
CA ALA A 220 -10.41 -15.21 -9.48
C ALA A 220 -11.61 -15.87 -10.20
N ALA A 221 -12.14 -16.93 -9.60
CA ALA A 221 -13.25 -17.69 -10.20
C ALA A 221 -14.56 -16.90 -10.20
N ASN A 222 -15.41 -17.15 -11.21
CA ASN A 222 -16.77 -16.60 -11.29
C ASN A 222 -16.85 -15.06 -11.19
N ILE A 223 -15.91 -14.35 -11.77
CA ILE A 223 -15.95 -12.90 -11.90
C ILE A 223 -16.86 -12.55 -13.09
N SER A 224 -17.91 -11.74 -12.85
CA SER A 224 -18.73 -11.21 -13.91
C SER A 224 -18.00 -10.13 -14.71
N GLU A 225 -18.42 -9.91 -15.96
CA GLU A 225 -17.87 -8.80 -16.78
C GLU A 225 -18.09 -7.44 -16.10
N GLU A 226 -19.20 -7.26 -15.39
CA GLU A 226 -19.52 -6.04 -14.67
C GLU A 226 -18.57 -5.83 -13.48
N THR A 227 -18.29 -6.87 -12.69
CA THR A 227 -17.34 -6.82 -11.58
C THR A 227 -15.92 -6.51 -12.08
N GLN A 228 -15.49 -7.17 -13.17
CA GLN A 228 -14.20 -6.88 -13.80
C GLN A 228 -14.13 -5.44 -14.33
N ALA A 229 -15.18 -4.95 -14.96
CA ALA A 229 -15.25 -3.57 -15.46
C ALA A 229 -15.19 -2.55 -14.31
N GLN A 230 -15.86 -2.84 -13.19
CA GLN A 230 -15.79 -2.00 -11.99
C GLN A 230 -14.37 -1.94 -11.41
N ALA A 231 -13.69 -3.09 -11.27
CA ALA A 231 -12.31 -3.14 -10.81
C ALA A 231 -11.36 -2.35 -11.74
N ASN A 232 -11.51 -2.53 -13.05
CA ASN A 232 -10.75 -1.79 -14.04
C ASN A 232 -11.00 -0.27 -13.95
N HIS A 233 -12.23 0.14 -13.73
CA HIS A 233 -12.59 1.55 -13.56
C HIS A 233 -11.94 2.15 -12.31
N ILE A 234 -12.00 1.46 -11.17
CA ILE A 234 -11.33 1.87 -9.92
C ILE A 234 -9.83 2.06 -10.17
N ALA A 235 -9.17 1.05 -10.75
CA ALA A 235 -7.74 1.09 -11.01
C ALA A 235 -7.34 2.26 -11.92
N ARG A 236 -8.03 2.44 -13.06
CA ARG A 236 -7.76 3.55 -13.99
C ARG A 236 -7.99 4.90 -13.33
N THR A 237 -9.08 5.07 -12.58
CA THR A 237 -9.38 6.32 -11.87
C THR A 237 -8.23 6.69 -10.93
N LEU A 238 -7.73 5.75 -10.13
CA LEU A 238 -6.61 5.99 -9.21
C LEU A 238 -5.33 6.35 -9.96
N LEU A 239 -4.96 5.56 -10.98
CA LEU A 239 -3.75 5.78 -11.76
C LEU A 239 -3.75 7.12 -12.50
N GLU A 240 -4.90 7.53 -13.03
CA GLU A 240 -5.05 8.79 -13.79
C GLU A 240 -5.13 10.01 -12.85
N GLN A 241 -6.00 9.97 -11.85
CA GLN A 241 -6.25 11.12 -10.97
C GLN A 241 -5.03 11.46 -10.09
N TRP A 242 -4.24 10.47 -9.73
CA TRP A 242 -3.00 10.69 -8.97
C TRP A 242 -1.77 10.87 -9.86
N SER A 243 -1.92 10.85 -11.19
CA SER A 243 -0.79 10.80 -12.13
C SER A 243 0.24 9.76 -11.68
N TYR A 244 -0.28 8.61 -11.19
CA TYR A 244 0.51 7.56 -10.57
C TYR A 244 1.50 6.98 -11.58
N VAL A 245 2.72 6.72 -11.12
CA VAL A 245 3.74 6.01 -11.90
C VAL A 245 4.27 4.86 -11.05
N GLY A 246 4.30 3.66 -11.61
CA GLY A 246 4.72 2.45 -10.92
C GLY A 246 3.58 1.45 -10.73
N VAL A 247 3.78 0.51 -9.82
CA VAL A 247 2.82 -0.55 -9.49
C VAL A 247 1.98 -0.13 -8.28
N LEU A 248 0.67 -0.33 -8.40
CA LEU A 248 -0.33 -0.11 -7.35
C LEU A 248 -1.08 -1.42 -7.12
N SER A 249 -1.18 -1.86 -5.89
CA SER A 249 -2.10 -2.93 -5.49
C SER A 249 -3.35 -2.34 -4.87
N ILE A 250 -4.50 -2.89 -5.25
CA ILE A 250 -5.82 -2.48 -4.78
C ILE A 250 -6.48 -3.69 -4.14
N GLU A 251 -6.69 -3.66 -2.83
CA GLU A 251 -7.44 -4.69 -2.13
C GLU A 251 -8.93 -4.33 -2.09
N LEU A 252 -9.76 -5.32 -2.34
CA LEU A 252 -11.19 -5.15 -2.59
C LEU A 252 -12.00 -6.18 -1.79
N PHE A 253 -13.11 -5.72 -1.23
CA PHE A 253 -14.20 -6.59 -0.79
C PHE A 253 -15.21 -6.74 -1.92
N ASP A 254 -15.63 -7.98 -2.21
CA ASP A 254 -16.70 -8.30 -3.16
C ASP A 254 -17.98 -8.59 -2.39
N GLU A 255 -18.98 -7.72 -2.54
CA GLU A 255 -20.30 -7.79 -1.94
C GLU A 255 -21.34 -8.20 -3.03
N GLY A 256 -21.33 -9.45 -3.44
CA GLY A 256 -22.25 -9.93 -4.49
C GLY A 256 -22.03 -9.26 -5.86
N GLY A 257 -20.77 -9.02 -6.23
CA GLY A 257 -20.37 -8.35 -7.47
C GLY A 257 -20.20 -6.84 -7.36
N LYS A 258 -20.50 -6.23 -6.21
CA LYS A 258 -20.19 -4.82 -5.92
C LYS A 258 -18.87 -4.73 -5.19
N LEU A 259 -17.95 -3.97 -5.74
CA LEU A 259 -16.62 -3.83 -5.18
C LEU A 259 -16.52 -2.62 -4.24
N ARG A 260 -15.79 -2.84 -3.16
CA ARG A 260 -15.46 -1.82 -2.18
C ARG A 260 -13.95 -1.87 -1.89
N VAL A 261 -13.27 -0.74 -2.01
CA VAL A 261 -11.82 -0.70 -1.72
C VAL A 261 -11.61 -0.87 -0.22
N ASN A 262 -10.80 -1.86 0.13
CA ASN A 262 -10.31 -2.08 1.49
C ASN A 262 -9.07 -1.25 1.76
N GLU A 263 -7.99 -1.46 1.00
CA GLU A 263 -6.69 -0.84 1.23
C GLU A 263 -5.94 -0.70 -0.10
N LEU A 264 -5.00 0.26 -0.17
CA LEU A 264 -4.10 0.46 -1.29
C LEU A 264 -2.66 0.25 -0.85
N ALA A 265 -1.88 -0.47 -1.65
CA ALA A 265 -0.44 -0.53 -1.48
C ALA A 265 0.26 0.15 -2.68
N PRO A 266 0.94 1.30 -2.47
CA PRO A 266 1.60 2.05 -3.54
C PRO A 266 2.94 1.43 -3.93
N ARG A 267 2.96 0.13 -4.17
CA ARG A 267 4.12 -0.71 -4.46
C ARG A 267 3.70 -2.09 -4.98
N VAL A 268 4.68 -2.90 -5.33
CA VAL A 268 4.48 -4.34 -5.52
C VAL A 268 3.90 -5.01 -4.27
N HIS A 269 3.10 -6.05 -4.43
CA HIS A 269 2.34 -6.66 -3.35
C HIS A 269 2.40 -8.19 -3.36
N ASN A 270 2.21 -8.81 -2.18
CA ASN A 270 2.23 -10.27 -2.04
C ASN A 270 1.19 -10.96 -2.94
N SER A 271 0.00 -10.37 -3.10
CA SER A 271 -1.05 -10.90 -3.98
C SER A 271 -0.71 -10.84 -5.48
N GLY A 272 0.40 -10.17 -5.85
CA GLY A 272 0.92 -10.10 -7.22
C GLY A 272 2.12 -11.01 -7.49
N HIS A 273 2.61 -11.79 -6.51
CA HIS A 273 3.80 -12.64 -6.67
C HIS A 273 3.61 -13.73 -7.72
N TRP A 274 2.40 -14.22 -7.93
CA TRP A 274 2.05 -15.18 -8.96
C TRP A 274 2.49 -14.75 -10.38
N SER A 275 2.58 -13.44 -10.62
CA SER A 275 2.96 -12.90 -11.93
C SER A 275 4.39 -13.25 -12.36
N GLN A 276 5.26 -13.66 -11.44
CA GLN A 276 6.63 -14.09 -11.76
C GLN A 276 6.66 -15.37 -12.58
N ASP A 277 5.75 -16.31 -12.29
CA ASP A 277 5.80 -17.66 -12.86
C ASP A 277 4.65 -17.95 -13.84
N ALA A 278 3.75 -16.96 -14.07
CA ALA A 278 2.54 -17.17 -14.86
C ALA A 278 2.69 -16.89 -16.36
N GLY A 279 3.90 -16.64 -16.86
CA GLY A 279 4.14 -16.35 -18.28
C GLY A 279 3.61 -14.99 -18.75
N VAL A 280 3.37 -14.07 -17.81
CA VAL A 280 3.02 -12.66 -18.06
C VAL A 280 4.15 -11.76 -17.59
N THR A 281 4.12 -10.46 -17.92
CA THR A 281 5.06 -9.49 -17.34
C THR A 281 4.88 -9.48 -15.83
N SER A 282 5.95 -9.71 -15.10
CA SER A 282 5.91 -9.70 -13.63
C SER A 282 5.60 -8.29 -13.10
N GLN A 283 4.89 -8.20 -11.96
CA GLN A 283 4.73 -6.93 -11.26
C GLN A 283 6.06 -6.26 -10.91
N PHE A 284 7.13 -7.03 -10.77
CA PHE A 284 8.48 -6.51 -10.47
C PHE A 284 9.22 -5.98 -11.70
N SER A 285 8.69 -6.23 -12.89
CA SER A 285 9.28 -5.80 -14.18
C SER A 285 8.55 -4.62 -14.81
N ASN A 286 7.46 -4.17 -14.19
CA ASN A 286 6.63 -3.04 -14.65
C ASN A 286 7.07 -1.68 -14.11
#